data_da7ddad52f437a5f5ac6a8ed45b5d130
#
_entry.id   da7ddad52f437a5f5ac6a8ed45b5d130
#
_cell.length_a   1.000
_cell.length_b   1.000
_cell.length_c   1.000
_cell.angle_alpha   90.00
_cell.angle_beta   90.00
_cell.angle_gamma   90.00
#
_symmetry.space_group_name_H-M   'P 1'
#
loop_
_entity.id
_entity.type
_entity.pdbx_description
1 polymer ?
#
loop_
_entity_poly.entity_id
_entity_poly.type
_entity_poly.pdbx_seq_one_letter_code
_entity_poly.pdbx_strand_id
1 'polypeptide(L)'
;MSKNNRSEDDDVTGGVLLEKKEKTEKPSLYRVLMLNDDYTPMEFVVLVLQRFFGHNHEAAQQIMLHVHQRGVGICGVYTFEIAEAKASQVMNFARQNEHPLQLQLEKE
;
A
#
# COMPACT_ATOMS: atom_id res chain seq x y z
N MET A 1 13.82 -0.13 38.12
CA MET A 1 13.68 -0.32 37.65
C MET A 1 13.92 -0.82 37.16
N SER A 2 13.60 -0.71 37.82
CA SER A 2 13.44 -1.14 37.24
C SER A 2 13.66 -1.75 36.77
N LYS A 3 13.14 -1.63 36.69
CA LYS A 3 13.00 -2.33 36.31
C LYS A 3 12.89 -2.74 35.74
N ASN A 4 12.57 -2.75 36.41
CA ASN A 4 12.35 -3.29 35.92
C ASN A 4 12.37 -3.62 35.54
N ASN A 5 11.80 -3.51 35.89
CA ASN A 5 11.62 -4.03 35.51
C ASN A 5 11.76 -4.51 35.18
N ARG A 6 11.38 -4.59 35.48
CA ARG A 6 11.21 -5.33 35.28
C ARG A 6 11.44 -6.05 34.94
N SER A 7 11.15 -5.89 35.48
CA SER A 7 11.17 -6.61 35.14
C SER A 7 11.45 -7.30 34.85
N GLU A 8 11.13 -7.15 35.12
CA GLU A 8 11.07 -7.80 34.76
C GLU A 8 10.98 -8.36 34.30
N ASP A 9 10.70 -8.43 35.13
CA ASP A 9 10.43 -9.04 34.63
C ASP A 9 10.43 -9.42 34.19
N ASP A 10 10.09 -9.39 34.84
CA ASP A 10 9.82 -9.85 34.24
C ASP A 10 10.01 -10.40 33.79
N ASP A 11 9.68 -10.45 34.34
CA ASP A 11 9.63 -11.08 33.73
C ASP A 11 9.65 -11.65 33.39
N VAL A 12 9.42 -11.67 34.00
CA VAL A 12 9.18 -12.18 33.41
C VAL A 12 9.10 -12.69 32.91
N THR A 13 8.81 -12.71 33.42
CA THR A 13 8.47 -13.08 32.67
C THR A 13 8.49 -13.41 31.92
N GLY A 14 8.36 -13.40 32.38
CA GLY A 14 8.03 -13.62 31.39
C GLY A 14 8.02 -13.93 30.68
N GLY A 15 7.85 -14.15 30.90
CA GLY A 15 7.47 -14.38 29.98
C GLY A 15 7.27 -14.52 29.35
N VAL A 16 7.10 -14.74 29.64
CA VAL A 16 6.65 -14.76 28.78
C VAL A 16 6.70 -14.69 27.88
N LEU A 17 6.45 -14.70 28.14
CA LEU A 17 6.29 -14.51 27.14
C LEU A 17 6.60 -14.69 26.18
N LEU A 18 6.46 -14.84 26.23
CA LEU A 18 6.57 -14.84 25.22
C LEU A 18 6.72 -15.15 24.27
N GLU A 19 6.59 -15.32 24.32
CA GLU A 19 6.52 -15.42 23.33
C GLU A 19 6.33 -15.57 22.37
N LYS A 20 5.93 -15.78 22.67
CA LYS A 20 5.53 -15.63 21.71
C LYS A 20 5.89 -15.32 20.79
N LYS A 21 6.00 -15.28 20.88
CA LYS A 21 6.15 -14.85 19.92
C LYS A 21 6.31 -15.30 18.98
N GLU A 22 6.14 -15.64 19.10
CA GLU A 22 6.15 -15.86 18.32
C GLU A 22 5.81 -16.35 17.37
N LYS A 23 5.84 -16.87 17.60
CA LYS A 23 5.27 -17.23 16.49
C LYS A 23 4.53 -16.22 15.78
N THR A 24 4.91 -15.19 15.59
CA THR A 24 4.17 -14.13 14.99
C THR A 24 4.16 -14.31 13.49
N GLU A 25 3.01 -14.45 12.95
CA GLU A 25 2.88 -14.53 11.51
C GLU A 25 2.96 -13.15 10.92
N LYS A 26 3.62 -13.05 9.79
CA LYS A 26 3.67 -11.81 9.06
C LYS A 26 2.32 -11.57 8.40
N PRO A 27 1.82 -10.34 8.44
CA PRO A 27 0.58 -10.03 7.74
C PRO A 27 0.74 -10.22 6.23
N SER A 28 -0.33 -10.63 5.58
CA SER A 28 -0.34 -10.74 4.14
C SER A 28 -0.16 -9.37 3.50
N LEU A 29 0.51 -9.35 2.37
CA LEU A 29 0.68 -8.13 1.59
C LEU A 29 -0.28 -8.14 0.42
N TYR A 30 -0.63 -6.94 -0.03
CA TYR A 30 -1.57 -6.74 -1.12
C TYR A 30 -0.98 -5.80 -2.14
N ARG A 31 -1.14 -6.16 -3.40
CA ARG A 31 -0.79 -5.28 -4.51
C ARG A 31 -1.94 -4.33 -4.75
N VAL A 32 -1.63 -3.06 -4.93
CA VAL A 32 -2.62 -2.10 -5.41
C VAL A 32 -2.46 -2.03 -6.91
N LEU A 33 -3.49 -2.45 -7.63
CA LEU A 33 -3.49 -2.53 -9.08
C LEU A 33 -4.26 -1.34 -9.65
N MET A 34 -3.67 -0.70 -10.64
CA MET A 34 -4.34 0.37 -11.37
C MET A 34 -4.81 -0.17 -12.69
N LEU A 35 -6.07 0.08 -13.01
CA LEU A 35 -6.67 -0.40 -14.26
C LEU A 35 -6.67 0.73 -15.29
N ASN A 36 -6.37 0.36 -16.54
CA ASN A 36 -6.43 1.31 -17.61
C ASN A 36 -7.89 1.65 -17.96
N ASP A 37 -8.12 2.89 -18.36
CA ASP A 37 -9.39 3.31 -18.94
C ASP A 37 -9.07 4.34 -20.03
N ASP A 38 -10.08 4.65 -20.84
CA ASP A 38 -9.87 5.49 -22.02
C ASP A 38 -10.03 6.98 -21.74
N TYR A 39 -10.35 7.36 -20.50
CA TYR A 39 -10.73 8.74 -20.20
C TYR A 39 -9.79 9.44 -19.24
N THR A 40 -9.12 8.70 -18.35
CA THR A 40 -8.21 9.31 -17.38
C THR A 40 -6.93 9.74 -18.09
N PRO A 41 -6.56 11.02 -17.99
CA PRO A 41 -5.36 11.50 -18.70
C PRO A 41 -4.08 10.86 -18.14
N MET A 42 -3.12 10.62 -19.01
CA MET A 42 -1.85 10.03 -18.62
C MET A 42 -1.14 10.87 -17.56
N GLU A 43 -1.18 12.20 -17.72
CA GLU A 43 -0.51 13.08 -16.76
C GLU A 43 -1.14 13.00 -15.38
N PHE A 44 -2.44 12.75 -15.32
CA PHE A 44 -3.12 12.55 -14.03
C PHE A 44 -2.66 11.25 -13.38
N VAL A 45 -2.49 10.19 -14.17
CA VAL A 45 -2.00 8.91 -13.67
C VAL A 45 -0.58 9.07 -13.09
N VAL A 46 0.29 9.78 -13.81
CA VAL A 46 1.65 10.04 -13.33
C VAL A 46 1.61 10.82 -12.02
N LEU A 47 0.75 11.85 -11.94
CA LEU A 47 0.60 12.63 -10.72
C LEU A 47 0.18 11.75 -9.54
N VAL A 48 -0.79 10.89 -9.75
CA VAL A 48 -1.28 9.97 -8.71
C VAL A 48 -0.18 9.05 -8.23
N LEU A 49 0.58 8.48 -9.15
CA LEU A 49 1.66 7.56 -8.80
C LEU A 49 2.76 8.26 -7.99
N GLN A 50 3.04 9.52 -8.29
CA GLN A 50 4.01 10.29 -7.52
C GLN A 50 3.46 10.69 -6.16
N ARG A 51 2.23 11.20 -6.13
CA ARG A 51 1.68 11.83 -4.93
C ARG A 51 1.24 10.81 -3.89
N PHE A 52 0.60 9.73 -4.32
CA PHE A 52 0.00 8.77 -3.39
C PHE A 52 0.84 7.52 -3.19
N PHE A 53 1.71 7.20 -4.14
CA PHE A 53 2.51 5.97 -4.07
C PHE A 53 4.01 6.26 -3.97
N GLY A 54 4.39 7.53 -3.97
CA GLY A 54 5.77 7.92 -3.68
C GLY A 54 6.79 7.62 -4.77
N HIS A 55 6.34 7.33 -5.98
CA HIS A 55 7.27 7.08 -7.09
C HIS A 55 7.87 8.40 -7.57
N ASN A 56 9.12 8.35 -8.01
CA ASN A 56 9.67 9.52 -8.68
C ASN A 56 9.06 9.62 -10.08
N HIS A 57 9.32 10.73 -10.77
CA HIS A 57 8.67 11.00 -12.05
C HIS A 57 8.94 9.92 -13.09
N GLU A 58 10.18 9.46 -13.16
CA GLU A 58 10.56 8.45 -14.15
C GLU A 58 9.88 7.13 -13.90
N ALA A 59 9.89 6.66 -12.65
CA ALA A 59 9.20 5.42 -12.28
C ALA A 59 7.70 5.54 -12.51
N ALA A 60 7.12 6.68 -12.18
CA ALA A 60 5.68 6.91 -12.37
C ALA A 60 5.33 6.84 -13.85
N GLN A 61 6.16 7.41 -14.72
CA GLN A 61 5.92 7.32 -16.15
C GLN A 61 5.99 5.89 -16.67
N GLN A 62 6.94 5.11 -16.17
CA GLN A 62 7.07 3.72 -16.59
C GLN A 62 5.85 2.89 -16.17
N ILE A 63 5.37 3.12 -14.95
CA ILE A 63 4.18 2.43 -14.48
C ILE A 63 2.96 2.84 -15.32
N MET A 64 2.83 4.14 -15.59
CA MET A 64 1.72 4.65 -16.39
C MET A 64 1.73 4.00 -17.78
N LEU A 65 2.89 3.92 -18.43
CA LEU A 65 2.98 3.29 -19.75
C LEU A 65 2.64 1.81 -19.68
N HIS A 66 3.07 1.13 -18.62
CA HIS A 66 2.75 -0.28 -18.42
C HIS A 66 1.25 -0.49 -18.30
N VAL A 67 0.59 0.35 -17.50
CA VAL A 67 -0.87 0.29 -17.36
C VAL A 67 -1.55 0.51 -18.70
N HIS A 68 -1.08 1.50 -19.45
CA HIS A 68 -1.66 1.82 -20.75
C HIS A 68 -1.49 0.66 -21.74
N GLN A 69 -0.32 0.04 -21.76
CA GLN A 69 -0.01 -0.99 -22.74
C GLN A 69 -0.56 -2.36 -22.35
N ARG A 70 -0.59 -2.67 -21.05
CA ARG A 70 -0.99 -4.00 -20.57
C ARG A 70 -2.37 -4.04 -19.94
N GLY A 71 -2.98 -2.89 -19.72
CA GLY A 71 -4.31 -2.80 -19.14
C GLY A 71 -4.33 -2.74 -17.63
N VAL A 72 -3.25 -3.12 -16.96
CA VAL A 72 -3.16 -3.12 -15.50
C VAL A 72 -1.69 -2.97 -15.11
N GLY A 73 -1.46 -2.32 -13.97
CA GLY A 73 -0.12 -2.19 -13.42
C GLY A 73 -0.14 -2.10 -11.92
N ILE A 74 0.99 -2.41 -11.29
CA ILE A 74 1.13 -2.40 -9.84
C ILE A 74 1.61 -1.04 -9.40
N CYS A 75 0.84 -0.38 -8.51
CA CYS A 75 1.22 0.91 -7.94
C CYS A 75 2.15 0.74 -6.75
N GLY A 76 1.94 -0.30 -5.97
CA GLY A 76 2.72 -0.60 -4.79
C GLY A 76 2.17 -1.82 -4.07
N VAL A 77 2.88 -2.24 -3.03
CA VAL A 77 2.53 -3.43 -2.24
C VAL A 77 2.56 -3.04 -0.77
N TYR A 78 1.48 -3.32 -0.06
CA TYR A 78 1.28 -2.88 1.32
C TYR A 78 0.49 -3.91 2.10
N THR A 79 0.41 -3.75 3.42
CA THR A 79 -0.57 -4.49 4.20
C THR A 79 -1.97 -4.09 3.76
N PHE A 80 -2.95 -4.92 4.08
CA PHE A 80 -4.32 -4.72 3.58
C PHE A 80 -4.86 -3.32 3.92
N GLU A 81 -4.70 -2.90 5.18
CA GLU A 81 -5.28 -1.63 5.61
C GLU A 81 -4.68 -0.43 4.88
N ILE A 82 -3.36 -0.47 4.68
CA ILE A 82 -2.69 0.61 3.96
C ILE A 82 -3.07 0.58 2.49
N ALA A 83 -3.11 -0.61 1.89
CA ALA A 83 -3.48 -0.76 0.48
C ALA A 83 -4.90 -0.23 0.25
N GLU A 84 -5.83 -0.60 1.14
CA GLU A 84 -7.23 -0.16 1.03
C GLU A 84 -7.34 1.36 1.17
N ALA A 85 -6.63 1.93 2.14
CA ALA A 85 -6.66 3.37 2.35
C ALA A 85 -6.13 4.12 1.13
N LYS A 86 -5.02 3.65 0.57
CA LYS A 86 -4.44 4.31 -0.60
C LYS A 86 -5.36 4.20 -1.81
N ALA A 87 -5.92 3.01 -2.06
CA ALA A 87 -6.83 2.83 -3.18
C ALA A 87 -8.05 3.74 -3.05
N SER A 88 -8.60 3.82 -1.85
CA SER A 88 -9.77 4.66 -1.59
C SER A 88 -9.44 6.13 -1.79
N GLN A 89 -8.30 6.59 -1.27
CA GLN A 89 -7.88 7.98 -1.42
C GLN A 89 -7.70 8.36 -2.90
N VAL A 90 -7.08 7.46 -3.66
CA VAL A 90 -6.84 7.74 -5.08
C VAL A 90 -8.15 7.80 -5.86
N MET A 91 -9.04 6.83 -5.60
CA MET A 91 -10.32 6.82 -6.32
C MET A 91 -11.19 8.02 -5.98
N ASN A 92 -11.15 8.47 -4.71
CA ASN A 92 -11.85 9.69 -4.32
C ASN A 92 -11.25 10.91 -5.01
N PHE A 93 -9.93 11.00 -5.03
CA PHE A 93 -9.24 12.11 -5.69
C PHE A 93 -9.55 12.14 -7.19
N ALA A 94 -9.58 10.96 -7.82
CA ALA A 94 -9.91 10.86 -9.24
C ALA A 94 -11.33 11.34 -9.49
N ARG A 95 -12.29 10.93 -8.66
CA ARG A 95 -13.68 11.35 -8.83
C ARG A 95 -13.84 12.86 -8.67
N GLN A 96 -13.10 13.46 -7.71
CA GLN A 96 -13.13 14.90 -7.51
C GLN A 96 -12.63 15.64 -8.75
N ASN A 97 -11.76 15.02 -9.53
CA ASN A 97 -11.23 15.57 -10.76
C ASN A 97 -11.97 15.03 -11.99
N GLU A 98 -13.07 14.33 -11.78
CA GLU A 98 -13.95 13.81 -12.83
C GLU A 98 -13.26 12.79 -13.73
N HIS A 99 -12.41 11.97 -13.13
CA HIS A 99 -11.74 10.88 -13.85
C HIS A 99 -12.24 9.54 -13.31
N PRO A 100 -12.53 8.57 -14.19
CA PRO A 100 -13.08 7.27 -13.76
C PRO A 100 -12.03 6.25 -13.37
N LEU A 101 -10.86 6.70 -12.95
CA LEU A 101 -9.75 5.82 -12.60
C LEU A 101 -10.15 4.82 -11.52
N GLN A 102 -9.85 3.54 -11.74
CA GLN A 102 -10.17 2.46 -10.82
C GLN A 102 -8.91 1.74 -10.37
N LEU A 103 -8.92 1.38 -9.08
CA LEU A 103 -7.86 0.58 -8.48
C LEU A 103 -8.48 -0.66 -7.85
N GLN A 104 -7.72 -1.73 -7.77
CA GLN A 104 -8.13 -2.98 -7.14
C GLN A 104 -7.02 -3.46 -6.23
N LEU A 105 -7.39 -4.29 -5.26
CA LEU A 105 -6.42 -4.96 -4.40
C LEU A 105 -6.32 -6.42 -4.79
N GLU A 106 -5.10 -6.93 -4.77
CA GLU A 106 -4.85 -8.33 -5.05
C GLU A 106 -3.89 -8.86 -4.00
N LYS A 107 -4.29 -9.92 -3.32
CA LYS A 107 -3.40 -10.53 -2.32
C LYS A 107 -2.17 -11.09 -3.02
N GLU A 108 -1.02 -10.78 -2.47
CA GLU A 108 0.26 -11.19 -3.04
C GLU A 108 0.51 -12.69 -2.86
#